data_13dd4f6798eff859bb7df53470df760e
#
_entry.id   13dd4f6798eff859bb7df53470df760e
#
_cell.length_a   1.000
_cell.length_b   1.000
_cell.length_c   1.000
_cell.angle_alpha   90.00
_cell.angle_beta   90.00
_cell.angle_gamma   90.00
#
_symmetry.space_group_name_H-M   'P 1'
#
loop_
_entity.id
_entity.type
_entity.pdbx_description
1 polymer ?
#
loop_
_entity_poly.entity_id
_entity_poly.type
_entity_poly.pdbx_seq_one_letter_code
_entity_poly.pdbx_strand_id
1 'polypeptide(L)'
;MTVRELVRKKAEDFRRSGIDDPKGEAERLYLYAAEIGFSAYLASIEDEVPEEIAARYETVSFRRQAREPLQHIVGYAPFYGRSFKVDGRVLVPRFDTEILVQEALRVLEGKETVLDLCTGSGCVAITLKKEMPELRVIASDVSRDALDVAMENAAQMNADVTFVESDMFKGLSESFDVLVSNPPYIARGQIAKLEPEVRDHDPMIALDGGADGLCFYRKIAKCAKRHFTPVRAYGSSRYGYGARRMLILEIGDEQAEEVSQILKREGYTEIETVPDLSGRPRVIKAVYEE
;
A
#
# COMPACT_ATOMS: atom_id res chain seq x y z
N MET A 1 -17.76 28.08 22.27
CA MET A 1 -17.85 27.67 20.84
C MET A 1 -18.30 26.22 20.81
N THR A 2 -19.36 25.94 20.06
CA THR A 2 -19.87 24.57 19.94
C THR A 2 -18.95 23.70 19.05
N VAL A 3 -19.10 22.38 19.17
CA VAL A 3 -18.39 21.41 18.30
C VAL A 3 -18.65 21.70 16.83
N ARG A 4 -19.90 21.95 16.47
CA ARG A 4 -20.30 22.31 15.09
C ARG A 4 -19.56 23.56 14.58
N GLU A 5 -19.51 24.60 15.39
CA GLU A 5 -18.87 25.87 15.00
C GLU A 5 -17.36 25.68 14.82
N LEU A 6 -16.70 24.95 15.73
CA LEU A 6 -15.28 24.70 15.68
C LEU A 6 -14.89 23.86 14.47
N VAL A 7 -15.59 22.74 14.21
CA VAL A 7 -15.35 21.87 13.07
C VAL A 7 -15.59 22.59 11.74
N ARG A 8 -16.68 23.39 11.64
CA ARG A 8 -16.93 24.21 10.46
C ARG A 8 -15.83 25.24 10.19
N LYS A 9 -15.32 25.89 11.24
CA LYS A 9 -14.18 26.81 11.14
C LYS A 9 -12.94 26.11 10.58
N LYS A 10 -12.61 24.93 11.09
CA LYS A 10 -11.46 24.16 10.62
C LYS A 10 -11.64 23.64 9.18
N ALA A 11 -12.84 23.23 8.84
CA ALA A 11 -13.15 22.87 7.44
C ALA A 11 -12.91 24.05 6.46
N GLU A 12 -13.21 25.30 6.89
CA GLU A 12 -12.90 26.47 6.07
C GLU A 12 -11.39 26.73 5.97
N ASP A 13 -10.65 26.56 7.07
CA ASP A 13 -9.19 26.67 7.06
C ASP A 13 -8.55 25.60 6.16
N PHE A 14 -9.03 24.37 6.19
CA PHE A 14 -8.57 23.26 5.32
C PHE A 14 -8.87 23.53 3.83
N ARG A 15 -10.04 24.08 3.52
CA ARG A 15 -10.37 24.50 2.15
C ARG A 15 -9.38 25.53 1.63
N ARG A 16 -9.01 26.51 2.45
CA ARG A 16 -8.01 27.55 2.10
C ARG A 16 -6.62 26.96 1.90
N SER A 17 -6.31 25.86 2.60
CA SER A 17 -5.06 25.13 2.44
C SER A 17 -5.07 24.15 1.26
N GLY A 18 -6.18 24.09 0.48
CA GLY A 18 -6.28 23.23 -0.70
C GLY A 18 -6.49 21.75 -0.38
N ILE A 19 -7.14 21.43 0.74
CA ILE A 19 -7.49 20.04 1.10
C ILE A 19 -8.80 19.67 0.40
N ASP A 20 -8.84 18.51 -0.29
CA ASP A 20 -9.95 18.11 -1.17
C ASP A 20 -11.25 17.80 -0.42
N ASP A 21 -11.18 17.13 0.74
CA ASP A 21 -12.34 16.83 1.60
C ASP A 21 -12.25 17.60 2.93
N PRO A 22 -12.35 18.95 2.89
CA PRO A 22 -12.06 19.77 4.06
C PRO A 22 -13.04 19.53 5.21
N LYS A 23 -14.30 19.19 4.90
CA LYS A 23 -15.32 18.91 5.93
C LYS A 23 -15.11 17.55 6.58
N GLY A 24 -15.00 16.50 5.77
CA GLY A 24 -14.80 15.13 6.29
C GLY A 24 -13.50 14.99 7.04
N GLU A 25 -12.44 15.68 6.61
CA GLU A 25 -11.16 15.65 7.34
C GLU A 25 -11.22 16.44 8.65
N ALA A 26 -11.91 17.58 8.68
CA ALA A 26 -12.13 18.33 9.93
C ALA A 26 -12.93 17.49 10.95
N GLU A 27 -13.97 16.79 10.51
CA GLU A 27 -14.74 15.87 11.35
C GLU A 27 -13.87 14.73 11.89
N ARG A 28 -13.11 14.04 11.01
CA ARG A 28 -12.23 12.92 11.40
C ARG A 28 -11.14 13.35 12.40
N LEU A 29 -10.53 14.51 12.20
CA LEU A 29 -9.55 15.04 13.15
C LEU A 29 -10.17 15.44 14.48
N TYR A 30 -11.42 15.93 14.48
CA TYR A 30 -12.13 16.18 15.73
C TYR A 30 -12.42 14.89 16.49
N LEU A 31 -12.91 13.87 15.81
CA LEU A 31 -13.12 12.53 16.41
C LEU A 31 -11.84 12.00 17.04
N TYR A 32 -10.71 12.14 16.35
CA TYR A 32 -9.40 11.74 16.84
C TYR A 32 -8.96 12.55 18.06
N ALA A 33 -9.07 13.88 18.02
CA ALA A 33 -8.65 14.76 19.11
C ALA A 33 -9.50 14.58 20.37
N ALA A 34 -10.80 14.29 20.19
CA ALA A 34 -11.75 14.06 21.27
C ALA A 34 -11.77 12.60 21.76
N GLU A 35 -11.14 11.68 21.03
CA GLU A 35 -11.14 10.23 21.30
C GLU A 35 -12.57 9.63 21.35
N ILE A 36 -13.46 10.10 20.48
CA ILE A 36 -14.86 9.67 20.43
C ILE A 36 -15.22 9.04 19.08
N GLY A 37 -16.23 8.19 19.10
CA GLY A 37 -16.82 7.64 17.87
C GLY A 37 -17.84 8.60 17.24
N PHE A 38 -18.20 8.32 15.99
CA PHE A 38 -19.10 9.17 15.19
C PHE A 38 -20.48 9.40 15.85
N SER A 39 -21.04 8.38 16.50
CA SER A 39 -22.33 8.52 17.20
C SER A 39 -22.27 9.51 18.37
N ALA A 40 -21.17 9.48 19.15
CA ALA A 40 -20.94 10.43 20.25
C ALA A 40 -20.72 11.85 19.72
N TYR A 41 -20.00 12.00 18.61
CA TYR A 41 -19.85 13.28 17.91
C TYR A 41 -21.19 13.89 17.52
N LEU A 42 -22.08 13.11 16.90
CA LEU A 42 -23.41 13.60 16.52
C LEU A 42 -24.25 14.00 17.72
N ALA A 43 -24.14 13.28 18.83
CA ALA A 43 -24.87 13.59 20.06
C ALA A 43 -24.39 14.87 20.74
N SER A 44 -23.09 15.18 20.63
CA SER A 44 -22.46 16.34 21.29
C SER A 44 -22.25 17.54 20.36
N ILE A 45 -22.80 17.52 19.15
CA ILE A 45 -22.46 18.51 18.10
C ILE A 45 -22.84 19.96 18.47
N GLU A 46 -23.83 20.14 19.34
CA GLU A 46 -24.28 21.45 19.86
C GLU A 46 -23.66 21.78 21.21
N ASP A 47 -22.89 20.86 21.82
CA ASP A 47 -22.25 21.10 23.12
C ASP A 47 -21.05 22.04 22.98
N GLU A 48 -20.67 22.69 24.05
CA GLU A 48 -19.43 23.47 24.11
C GLU A 48 -18.22 22.53 24.12
N VAL A 49 -17.20 22.90 23.35
CA VAL A 49 -15.95 22.11 23.27
C VAL A 49 -15.12 22.34 24.53
N PRO A 50 -14.75 21.28 25.29
CA PRO A 50 -13.79 21.39 26.37
C PRO A 50 -12.45 21.97 25.91
N GLU A 51 -11.82 22.81 26.74
CA GLU A 51 -10.58 23.51 26.38
C GLU A 51 -9.44 22.55 26.00
N GLU A 52 -9.32 21.43 26.70
CA GLU A 52 -8.32 20.40 26.41
C GLU A 52 -8.52 19.78 25.05
N ILE A 53 -9.76 19.46 24.65
CA ILE A 53 -10.09 18.92 23.33
C ILE A 53 -9.82 19.97 22.26
N ALA A 54 -10.21 21.22 22.51
CA ALA A 54 -9.95 22.32 21.58
C ALA A 54 -8.44 22.49 21.31
N ALA A 55 -7.60 22.43 22.36
CA ALA A 55 -6.15 22.53 22.20
C ALA A 55 -5.55 21.36 21.42
N ARG A 56 -5.98 20.11 21.70
CA ARG A 56 -5.55 18.92 20.92
C ARG A 56 -5.99 19.03 19.46
N TYR A 57 -7.24 19.44 19.23
CA TYR A 57 -7.78 19.61 17.89
C TYR A 57 -7.06 20.70 17.10
N GLU A 58 -6.69 21.82 17.76
CA GLU A 58 -5.89 22.87 17.14
C GLU A 58 -4.52 22.34 16.70
N THR A 59 -3.86 21.56 17.54
CA THR A 59 -2.55 20.96 17.25
C THR A 59 -2.58 20.07 16.01
N VAL A 60 -3.54 19.13 15.96
CA VAL A 60 -3.64 18.20 14.80
C VAL A 60 -4.13 18.91 13.54
N SER A 61 -4.99 19.92 13.69
CA SER A 61 -5.45 20.75 12.58
C SER A 61 -4.31 21.57 11.98
N PHE A 62 -3.40 22.10 12.78
CA PHE A 62 -2.22 22.82 12.30
C PHE A 62 -1.31 21.92 11.46
N ARG A 63 -1.06 20.68 11.90
CA ARG A 63 -0.32 19.68 11.10
C ARG A 63 -0.99 19.44 9.76
N ARG A 64 -2.32 19.29 9.74
CA ARG A 64 -3.06 19.05 8.50
C ARG A 64 -3.05 20.25 7.57
N GLN A 65 -3.14 21.48 8.09
CA GLN A 65 -2.99 22.72 7.30
C GLN A 65 -1.59 22.83 6.66
N ALA A 66 -0.57 22.27 7.31
CA ALA A 66 0.77 22.13 6.74
C ALA A 66 0.88 20.99 5.71
N ARG A 67 -0.27 20.43 5.28
CA ARG A 67 -0.38 19.36 4.28
C ARG A 67 0.18 18.01 4.72
N GLU A 68 0.38 17.78 6.03
CA GLU A 68 0.68 16.44 6.54
C GLU A 68 -0.53 15.52 6.29
N PRO A 69 -0.32 14.28 5.76
CA PRO A 69 -1.42 13.34 5.50
C PRO A 69 -2.26 13.09 6.75
N LEU A 70 -3.58 13.08 6.60
CA LEU A 70 -4.50 12.76 7.70
C LEU A 70 -4.09 11.45 8.39
N GLN A 71 -3.73 10.43 7.61
CA GLN A 71 -3.36 9.11 8.10
C GLN A 71 -2.10 9.14 8.97
N HIS A 72 -1.10 9.96 8.62
CA HIS A 72 0.08 10.15 9.47
C HIS A 72 -0.25 10.89 10.77
N ILE A 73 -1.21 11.81 10.73
CA ILE A 73 -1.65 12.56 11.93
C ILE A 73 -2.38 11.62 12.89
N VAL A 74 -3.30 10.80 12.40
CA VAL A 74 -4.08 9.87 13.23
C VAL A 74 -3.34 8.55 13.52
N GLY A 75 -2.26 8.26 12.78
CA GLY A 75 -1.42 7.08 12.95
C GLY A 75 -1.95 5.81 12.28
N TYR A 76 -3.06 5.86 11.53
CA TYR A 76 -3.68 4.70 10.91
C TYR A 76 -4.27 5.03 9.53
N ALA A 77 -4.21 4.03 8.63
CA ALA A 77 -4.84 4.05 7.32
C ALA A 77 -5.76 2.83 7.14
N PRO A 78 -6.97 3.02 6.59
CA PRO A 78 -7.81 1.89 6.21
C PRO A 78 -7.27 1.23 4.93
N PHE A 79 -7.27 -0.10 4.90
CA PHE A 79 -6.93 -0.89 3.73
C PHE A 79 -7.60 -2.26 3.80
N TYR A 80 -8.34 -2.63 2.78
CA TYR A 80 -9.04 -3.91 2.64
C TYR A 80 -9.88 -4.29 3.89
N GLY A 81 -10.66 -3.34 4.38
CA GLY A 81 -11.50 -3.50 5.58
C GLY A 81 -10.75 -3.60 6.91
N ARG A 82 -9.44 -3.33 6.94
CA ARG A 82 -8.57 -3.36 8.12
C ARG A 82 -7.96 -1.99 8.38
N SER A 83 -7.42 -1.78 9.58
CA SER A 83 -6.73 -0.56 9.97
C SER A 83 -5.25 -0.85 10.15
N PHE A 84 -4.40 -0.22 9.35
CA PHE A 84 -2.95 -0.38 9.38
C PHE A 84 -2.30 0.82 10.04
N LYS A 85 -1.38 0.58 10.96
CA LYS A 85 -0.51 1.63 11.50
C LYS A 85 0.35 2.20 10.38
N VAL A 86 0.41 3.53 10.33
CA VAL A 86 1.25 4.27 9.37
C VAL A 86 1.84 5.52 10.03
N ASP A 87 3.02 5.90 9.58
CA ASP A 87 3.69 7.15 9.90
C ASP A 87 4.67 7.51 8.78
N GLY A 88 5.47 8.55 8.91
CA GLY A 88 6.41 9.01 7.88
C GLY A 88 7.48 8.02 7.44
N ARG A 89 7.52 6.80 8.00
CA ARG A 89 8.43 5.72 7.59
C ARG A 89 7.91 4.92 6.40
N VAL A 90 6.60 4.98 6.11
CA VAL A 90 5.94 4.16 5.08
C VAL A 90 5.01 4.99 4.20
N LEU A 91 4.85 4.56 2.95
CA LEU A 91 3.79 5.07 2.07
C LEU A 91 2.42 4.77 2.70
N VAL A 92 1.55 5.77 2.73
CA VAL A 92 0.16 5.54 3.14
C VAL A 92 -0.50 4.56 2.16
N PRO A 93 -1.05 3.42 2.62
CA PRO A 93 -1.79 2.49 1.76
C PRO A 93 -2.84 3.18 0.91
N ARG A 94 -2.84 2.88 -0.40
CA ARG A 94 -3.77 3.48 -1.36
C ARG A 94 -4.91 2.52 -1.68
N PHE A 95 -6.11 3.03 -1.91
CA PHE A 95 -7.26 2.20 -2.29
C PHE A 95 -7.02 1.44 -3.61
N ASP A 96 -6.29 2.04 -4.55
CA ASP A 96 -5.95 1.37 -5.81
C ASP A 96 -5.12 0.10 -5.60
N THR A 97 -4.29 0.06 -4.56
CA THR A 97 -3.49 -1.12 -4.19
C THR A 97 -4.37 -2.30 -3.72
N GLU A 98 -5.63 -2.06 -3.34
CA GLU A 98 -6.57 -3.15 -3.03
C GLU A 98 -6.85 -4.03 -4.27
N ILE A 99 -6.72 -3.46 -5.48
CA ILE A 99 -6.87 -4.22 -6.74
C ILE A 99 -5.73 -5.22 -6.88
N LEU A 100 -4.50 -4.87 -6.48
CA LEU A 100 -3.36 -5.79 -6.46
C LEU A 100 -3.67 -7.00 -5.58
N VAL A 101 -4.23 -6.78 -4.38
CA VAL A 101 -4.67 -7.86 -3.48
C VAL A 101 -5.76 -8.71 -4.12
N GLN A 102 -6.79 -8.08 -4.71
CA GLN A 102 -7.90 -8.79 -5.35
C GLN A 102 -7.40 -9.69 -6.49
N GLU A 103 -6.51 -9.19 -7.33
CA GLU A 103 -5.94 -9.96 -8.44
C GLU A 103 -5.04 -11.11 -7.95
N ALA A 104 -4.30 -10.91 -6.86
CA ALA A 104 -3.54 -11.98 -6.24
C ALA A 104 -4.49 -13.08 -5.69
N LEU A 105 -5.52 -12.70 -4.95
CA LEU A 105 -6.50 -13.66 -4.39
C LEU A 105 -7.25 -14.47 -5.45
N ARG A 106 -7.43 -13.92 -6.67
CA ARG A 106 -8.08 -14.64 -7.78
C ARG A 106 -7.27 -15.80 -8.34
N VAL A 107 -5.95 -15.74 -8.21
CA VAL A 107 -5.03 -16.73 -8.80
C VAL A 107 -4.41 -17.67 -7.78
N LEU A 108 -4.44 -17.32 -6.50
CA LEU A 108 -3.92 -18.12 -5.40
C LEU A 108 -4.91 -19.23 -5.00
N GLU A 109 -4.37 -20.42 -4.71
CA GLU A 109 -5.14 -21.58 -4.23
C GLU A 109 -4.96 -21.83 -2.72
N GLY A 110 -4.09 -21.05 -2.06
CA GLY A 110 -3.88 -21.05 -0.61
C GLY A 110 -2.72 -21.92 -0.12
N LYS A 111 -1.89 -22.48 -1.02
CA LYS A 111 -0.74 -23.33 -0.67
C LYS A 111 0.59 -22.79 -1.17
N GLU A 112 0.54 -21.69 -1.87
CA GLU A 112 1.69 -21.06 -2.50
C GLU A 112 2.55 -20.33 -1.48
N THR A 113 3.82 -20.15 -1.85
CA THR A 113 4.69 -19.16 -1.24
C THR A 113 4.57 -17.87 -2.03
N VAL A 114 4.11 -16.80 -1.38
CA VAL A 114 3.97 -15.46 -1.96
C VAL A 114 5.05 -14.55 -1.43
N LEU A 115 5.75 -13.85 -2.31
CA LEU A 115 6.66 -12.76 -1.96
C LEU A 115 5.94 -11.43 -2.21
N ASP A 116 5.76 -10.61 -1.17
CA ASP A 116 5.42 -9.20 -1.26
C ASP A 116 6.72 -8.39 -1.25
N LEU A 117 7.10 -7.87 -2.41
CA LEU A 117 8.33 -7.11 -2.62
C LEU A 117 8.06 -5.62 -2.55
N CYS A 118 8.85 -4.87 -1.79
CA CYS A 118 8.60 -3.46 -1.42
C CYS A 118 7.34 -3.32 -0.56
N THR A 119 7.28 -4.08 0.53
CA THR A 119 6.07 -4.29 1.34
C THR A 119 5.58 -3.03 2.08
N GLY A 120 6.47 -2.06 2.34
CA GLY A 120 6.13 -0.82 3.05
C GLY A 120 5.52 -1.10 4.42
N SER A 121 4.26 -0.72 4.63
CA SER A 121 3.49 -0.96 5.86
C SER A 121 3.08 -2.42 6.08
N GLY A 122 3.36 -3.31 5.13
CA GLY A 122 2.92 -4.71 5.16
C GLY A 122 1.47 -4.92 4.73
N CYS A 123 0.78 -3.89 4.23
CA CYS A 123 -0.67 -3.95 3.99
C CYS A 123 -1.06 -5.03 2.98
N VAL A 124 -0.28 -5.27 1.92
CA VAL A 124 -0.53 -6.34 0.93
C VAL A 124 -0.26 -7.71 1.55
N ALA A 125 0.95 -7.94 2.07
CA ALA A 125 1.37 -9.21 2.66
C ALA A 125 0.41 -9.68 3.77
N ILE A 126 0.13 -8.79 4.72
CA ILE A 126 -0.74 -9.09 5.87
C ILE A 126 -2.17 -9.37 5.40
N THR A 127 -2.68 -8.60 4.44
CA THR A 127 -4.02 -8.85 3.91
C THR A 127 -4.10 -10.20 3.22
N LEU A 128 -3.16 -10.55 2.35
CA LEU A 128 -3.12 -11.88 1.71
C LEU A 128 -3.09 -13.01 2.75
N LYS A 129 -2.25 -12.88 3.78
CA LYS A 129 -2.19 -13.87 4.87
C LYS A 129 -3.50 -13.99 5.65
N LYS A 130 -4.21 -12.88 5.86
CA LYS A 130 -5.50 -12.86 6.58
C LYS A 130 -6.65 -13.41 5.75
N GLU A 131 -6.64 -13.19 4.43
CA GLU A 131 -7.66 -13.74 3.51
C GLU A 131 -7.43 -15.23 3.23
N MET A 132 -6.16 -15.66 3.14
CA MET A 132 -5.77 -17.04 2.89
C MET A 132 -4.75 -17.52 3.93
N PRO A 133 -5.18 -18.00 5.11
CA PRO A 133 -4.29 -18.35 6.22
C PRO A 133 -3.25 -19.44 5.92
N GLU A 134 -3.51 -20.30 4.95
CA GLU A 134 -2.60 -21.39 4.57
C GLU A 134 -1.42 -20.93 3.68
N LEU A 135 -1.46 -19.71 3.13
CA LEU A 135 -0.34 -19.16 2.36
C LEU A 135 0.92 -19.04 3.22
N ARG A 136 2.07 -19.33 2.63
CA ARG A 136 3.35 -18.89 3.16
C ARG A 136 3.65 -17.51 2.58
N VAL A 137 3.60 -16.47 3.40
CA VAL A 137 3.84 -15.09 2.95
C VAL A 137 5.19 -14.60 3.45
N ILE A 138 5.99 -14.12 2.51
CA ILE A 138 7.27 -13.45 2.73
C ILE A 138 7.07 -12.00 2.32
N ALA A 139 7.46 -11.07 3.17
CA ALA A 139 7.39 -9.63 2.91
C ALA A 139 8.79 -9.04 2.97
N SER A 140 9.21 -8.31 1.95
CA SER A 140 10.54 -7.73 1.92
C SER A 140 10.52 -6.24 1.61
N ASP A 141 11.44 -5.53 2.26
CA ASP A 141 11.69 -4.11 2.00
C ASP A 141 13.18 -3.81 2.20
N VAL A 142 13.66 -2.76 1.59
CA VAL A 142 15.03 -2.27 1.79
C VAL A 142 15.12 -1.38 3.03
N SER A 143 14.01 -0.82 3.46
CA SER A 143 13.89 0.04 4.63
C SER A 143 13.60 -0.78 5.88
N ARG A 144 14.57 -0.81 6.81
CA ARG A 144 14.36 -1.39 8.13
C ARG A 144 13.22 -0.73 8.88
N ASP A 145 13.11 0.59 8.78
CA ASP A 145 12.05 1.36 9.42
C ASP A 145 10.66 0.99 8.91
N ALA A 146 10.54 0.72 7.60
CA ALA A 146 9.28 0.23 7.01
C ALA A 146 8.94 -1.17 7.52
N LEU A 147 9.94 -2.07 7.59
CA LEU A 147 9.75 -3.42 8.15
C LEU A 147 9.33 -3.39 9.62
N ASP A 148 9.83 -2.46 10.41
CA ASP A 148 9.41 -2.31 11.80
C ASP A 148 7.92 -1.94 11.89
N VAL A 149 7.41 -1.04 11.04
CA VAL A 149 5.97 -0.73 10.93
C VAL A 149 5.18 -1.97 10.47
N ALA A 150 5.66 -2.69 9.46
CA ALA A 150 5.01 -3.89 8.94
C ALA A 150 4.91 -5.01 10.00
N MET A 151 5.97 -5.21 10.79
CA MET A 151 5.97 -6.17 11.89
C MET A 151 5.02 -5.78 13.01
N GLU A 152 4.91 -4.49 13.36
CA GLU A 152 3.92 -3.99 14.31
C GLU A 152 2.50 -4.26 13.82
N ASN A 153 2.22 -4.02 12.52
CA ASN A 153 0.93 -4.31 11.90
C ASN A 153 0.62 -5.81 11.91
N ALA A 154 1.59 -6.66 11.56
CA ALA A 154 1.42 -8.10 11.58
C ALA A 154 1.13 -8.64 12.99
N ALA A 155 1.84 -8.13 13.99
CA ALA A 155 1.61 -8.48 15.39
C ALA A 155 0.21 -8.07 15.86
N GLN A 156 -0.22 -6.83 15.55
CA GLN A 156 -1.55 -6.32 15.90
C GLN A 156 -2.67 -7.17 15.30
N MET A 157 -2.47 -7.69 14.08
CA MET A 157 -3.47 -8.49 13.36
C MET A 157 -3.30 -9.98 13.53
N ASN A 158 -2.31 -10.46 14.31
CA ASN A 158 -1.95 -11.87 14.43
C ASN A 158 -1.78 -12.53 13.05
N ALA A 159 -1.00 -11.89 12.17
CA ALA A 159 -0.68 -12.39 10.85
C ALA A 159 0.73 -12.99 10.84
N ASP A 160 0.84 -14.29 10.51
CA ASP A 160 2.12 -15.00 10.41
C ASP A 160 2.77 -14.72 9.04
N VAL A 161 3.60 -13.66 9.00
CA VAL A 161 4.35 -13.21 7.82
C VAL A 161 5.84 -13.22 8.12
N THR A 162 6.64 -13.74 7.21
CA THR A 162 8.11 -13.71 7.32
C THR A 162 8.64 -12.41 6.73
N PHE A 163 9.31 -11.58 7.55
CA PHE A 163 9.88 -10.30 7.10
C PHE A 163 11.37 -10.43 6.79
N VAL A 164 11.81 -9.86 5.66
CA VAL A 164 13.19 -9.91 5.18
C VAL A 164 13.65 -8.52 4.74
N GLU A 165 14.73 -8.01 5.34
CA GLU A 165 15.38 -6.80 4.86
C GLU A 165 16.21 -7.12 3.61
N SER A 166 15.87 -6.52 2.47
CA SER A 166 16.48 -6.85 1.18
C SER A 166 16.42 -5.69 0.19
N ASP A 167 17.55 -5.32 -0.41
CA ASP A 167 17.56 -4.46 -1.59
C ASP A 167 17.13 -5.28 -2.82
N MET A 168 15.83 -5.26 -3.09
CA MET A 168 15.16 -6.10 -4.07
C MET A 168 15.37 -7.60 -3.76
N PHE A 169 16.18 -8.28 -4.53
CA PHE A 169 16.47 -9.72 -4.38
C PHE A 169 17.83 -10.00 -3.70
N LYS A 170 18.57 -8.95 -3.29
CA LYS A 170 19.85 -9.14 -2.63
C LYS A 170 19.66 -9.68 -1.21
N GLY A 171 20.18 -10.85 -0.96
CA GLY A 171 20.05 -11.50 0.36
C GLY A 171 18.74 -12.26 0.55
N LEU A 172 17.85 -12.26 -0.45
CA LEU A 172 16.68 -13.11 -0.47
C LEU A 172 17.12 -14.54 -0.82
N SER A 173 17.02 -15.45 0.14
CA SER A 173 17.35 -16.89 -0.04
C SER A 173 16.13 -17.73 -0.35
N GLU A 174 14.95 -17.20 -0.11
CA GLU A 174 13.67 -17.86 -0.26
C GLU A 174 13.25 -17.96 -1.73
N SER A 175 12.63 -19.10 -2.06
CA SER A 175 11.92 -19.26 -3.31
C SER A 175 10.43 -18.99 -3.10
N PHE A 176 9.76 -18.52 -4.15
CA PHE A 176 8.33 -18.20 -4.14
C PHE A 176 7.66 -18.70 -5.44
N ASP A 177 6.35 -18.83 -5.38
CA ASP A 177 5.51 -19.21 -6.52
C ASP A 177 4.92 -17.95 -7.18
N VAL A 178 4.49 -16.98 -6.37
CA VAL A 178 3.90 -15.74 -6.83
C VAL A 178 4.63 -14.55 -6.19
N LEU A 179 4.98 -13.56 -7.02
CA LEU A 179 5.47 -12.28 -6.55
C LEU A 179 4.38 -11.24 -6.72
N VAL A 180 4.05 -10.55 -5.64
CA VAL A 180 3.21 -9.34 -5.65
C VAL A 180 4.09 -8.15 -5.30
N SER A 181 3.83 -6.98 -5.89
CA SER A 181 4.57 -5.76 -5.54
C SER A 181 3.82 -4.51 -5.95
N ASN A 182 3.86 -3.51 -5.08
CA ASN A 182 3.66 -2.11 -5.42
C ASN A 182 5.02 -1.40 -5.33
N PRO A 183 5.87 -1.48 -6.36
CA PRO A 183 7.21 -0.90 -6.30
C PRO A 183 7.17 0.60 -6.56
N PRO A 184 8.21 1.37 -6.17
CA PRO A 184 8.32 2.78 -6.55
C PRO A 184 8.32 2.93 -8.08
N TYR A 185 7.36 3.71 -8.61
CA TYR A 185 7.13 3.81 -10.06
C TYR A 185 7.08 5.25 -10.58
N ILE A 186 7.28 6.25 -9.73
CA ILE A 186 7.20 7.64 -10.16
C ILE A 186 8.53 8.04 -10.79
N ALA A 187 8.49 8.54 -12.01
CA ALA A 187 9.69 9.10 -12.64
C ALA A 187 10.23 10.27 -11.80
N ARG A 188 11.53 10.27 -11.50
CA ARG A 188 12.18 11.25 -10.59
C ARG A 188 11.79 12.70 -10.90
N GLY A 189 11.72 13.05 -12.19
CA GLY A 189 11.34 14.41 -12.63
C GLY A 189 9.88 14.78 -12.39
N GLN A 190 9.02 13.81 -12.04
CA GLN A 190 7.61 14.04 -11.75
C GLN A 190 7.33 14.22 -10.25
N ILE A 191 8.24 13.79 -9.37
CA ILE A 191 8.04 13.82 -7.92
C ILE A 191 7.73 15.24 -7.42
N ALA A 192 8.40 16.25 -7.97
CA ALA A 192 8.17 17.66 -7.60
C ALA A 192 6.76 18.17 -7.94
N LYS A 193 6.00 17.45 -8.78
CA LYS A 193 4.64 17.81 -9.20
C LYS A 193 3.56 17.09 -8.39
N LEU A 194 3.94 16.17 -7.51
CA LEU A 194 3.00 15.44 -6.66
C LEU A 194 2.33 16.38 -5.67
N GLU A 195 1.16 15.96 -5.19
CA GLU A 195 0.49 16.62 -4.09
C GLU A 195 1.44 16.75 -2.88
N PRO A 196 1.38 17.87 -2.15
CA PRO A 196 2.27 18.12 -1.02
C PRO A 196 2.27 16.98 0.02
N GLU A 197 1.12 16.35 0.26
CA GLU A 197 0.96 15.22 1.16
C GLU A 197 1.90 14.07 0.81
N VAL A 198 2.02 13.78 -0.49
CA VAL A 198 2.86 12.69 -0.99
C VAL A 198 4.31 13.16 -1.08
N ARG A 199 4.53 14.30 -1.74
CA ARG A 199 5.87 14.82 -2.03
C ARG A 199 6.71 15.09 -0.78
N ASP A 200 6.09 15.67 0.24
CA ASP A 200 6.80 16.22 1.41
C ASP A 200 6.74 15.30 2.64
N HIS A 201 5.87 14.29 2.63
CA HIS A 201 5.61 13.46 3.81
C HIS A 201 5.76 11.96 3.59
N ASP A 202 5.51 11.43 2.38
CA ASP A 202 5.81 10.03 2.08
C ASP A 202 7.33 9.83 1.85
N PRO A 203 7.90 8.67 2.23
CA PRO A 203 9.33 8.43 2.06
C PRO A 203 9.74 8.48 0.58
N MET A 204 10.77 9.27 0.24
CA MET A 204 11.27 9.37 -1.13
C MET A 204 11.61 8.00 -1.75
N ILE A 205 12.11 7.06 -0.93
CA ILE A 205 12.45 5.70 -1.36
C ILE A 205 11.23 4.91 -1.84
N ALA A 206 10.03 5.25 -1.35
CA ALA A 206 8.77 4.62 -1.76
C ALA A 206 8.19 5.25 -3.04
N LEU A 207 8.72 6.38 -3.50
CA LEU A 207 8.20 7.14 -4.64
C LEU A 207 9.10 7.01 -5.88
N ASP A 208 10.44 7.12 -5.71
CA ASP A 208 11.40 7.27 -6.81
C ASP A 208 11.62 5.98 -7.61
N GLY A 209 10.92 5.83 -8.72
CA GLY A 209 11.07 4.74 -9.69
C GLY A 209 12.27 4.87 -10.64
N GLY A 210 13.15 5.85 -10.42
CA GLY A 210 14.30 6.17 -11.28
C GLY A 210 13.98 7.22 -12.33
N ALA A 211 14.84 7.33 -13.34
CA ALA A 211 14.75 8.39 -14.35
C ALA A 211 13.42 8.40 -15.11
N ASP A 212 12.88 7.22 -15.42
CA ASP A 212 11.68 6.99 -16.23
C ASP A 212 10.56 6.25 -15.47
N GLY A 213 10.73 6.00 -14.16
CA GLY A 213 9.75 5.28 -13.35
C GLY A 213 9.73 3.76 -13.55
N LEU A 214 10.61 3.20 -14.40
CA LEU A 214 10.57 1.79 -14.79
C LEU A 214 11.72 0.95 -14.21
N CYS A 215 12.55 1.54 -13.36
CA CYS A 215 13.77 0.89 -12.84
C CYS A 215 13.45 -0.41 -12.10
N PHE A 216 12.43 -0.41 -11.26
CA PHE A 216 12.05 -1.57 -10.45
C PHE A 216 11.44 -2.68 -11.30
N TYR A 217 10.59 -2.36 -12.28
CA TYR A 217 10.02 -3.36 -13.17
C TYR A 217 11.09 -4.11 -13.96
N ARG A 218 12.13 -3.40 -14.45
CA ARG A 218 13.28 -4.06 -15.12
C ARG A 218 14.03 -5.01 -14.19
N LYS A 219 14.24 -4.60 -12.93
CA LYS A 219 14.89 -5.45 -11.92
C LYS A 219 14.02 -6.66 -11.57
N ILE A 220 12.72 -6.47 -11.35
CA ILE A 220 11.77 -7.53 -11.03
C ILE A 220 11.74 -8.54 -12.17
N ALA A 221 11.46 -8.11 -13.39
CA ALA A 221 11.36 -8.98 -14.54
C ALA A 221 12.62 -9.83 -14.76
N LYS A 222 13.80 -9.23 -14.58
CA LYS A 222 15.08 -9.93 -14.79
C LYS A 222 15.42 -10.89 -13.65
N CYS A 223 15.16 -10.52 -12.40
CA CYS A 223 15.70 -11.23 -11.24
C CYS A 223 14.72 -12.25 -10.66
N ALA A 224 13.41 -12.02 -10.69
CA ALA A 224 12.41 -12.91 -10.10
C ALA A 224 12.51 -14.34 -10.60
N LYS A 225 12.85 -14.52 -11.88
CA LYS A 225 13.01 -15.84 -12.53
C LYS A 225 13.94 -16.81 -11.79
N ARG A 226 14.95 -16.28 -11.11
CA ARG A 226 15.95 -17.09 -10.37
C ARG A 226 15.47 -17.53 -8.99
N HIS A 227 14.37 -16.93 -8.52
CA HIS A 227 13.80 -17.17 -7.20
C HIS A 227 12.46 -17.90 -7.26
N PHE A 228 11.92 -18.13 -8.45
CA PHE A 228 10.73 -18.97 -8.55
C PHE A 228 11.02 -20.39 -8.07
N THR A 229 10.07 -20.97 -7.35
CA THR A 229 10.13 -22.36 -6.92
C THR A 229 10.37 -23.25 -8.15
N PRO A 230 11.39 -24.14 -8.15
CA PRO A 230 11.61 -25.08 -9.25
C PRO A 230 10.34 -25.90 -9.51
N VAL A 231 9.97 -26.06 -10.77
CA VAL A 231 8.88 -26.98 -11.15
C VAL A 231 9.30 -28.37 -10.71
N ARG A 232 8.85 -28.81 -9.56
CA ARG A 232 8.91 -30.22 -9.23
C ARG A 232 7.91 -30.88 -10.16
N ALA A 233 8.33 -31.98 -10.80
CA ALA A 233 7.41 -32.92 -11.41
C ALA A 233 6.53 -33.50 -10.28
N TYR A 234 5.54 -32.75 -9.82
CA TYR A 234 4.53 -33.25 -8.91
C TYR A 234 3.66 -34.21 -9.72
N GLY A 235 3.76 -35.48 -9.36
CA GLY A 235 2.78 -36.46 -9.78
C GLY A 235 1.39 -35.89 -9.44
N SER A 236 0.62 -35.63 -10.50
CA SER A 236 -0.81 -35.35 -10.52
C SER A 236 -1.39 -34.66 -9.28
N SER A 237 -1.37 -33.34 -9.26
CA SER A 237 -2.38 -32.61 -8.51
C SER A 237 -3.75 -32.95 -9.15
N ARG A 238 -4.78 -33.18 -8.35
CA ARG A 238 -6.14 -33.54 -8.82
C ARG A 238 -6.76 -32.55 -9.81
N TYR A 239 -6.09 -31.41 -10.09
CA TYR A 239 -6.57 -30.30 -10.91
C TYR A 239 -5.60 -29.85 -12.02
N GLY A 240 -4.52 -30.60 -12.30
CA GLY A 240 -3.73 -30.43 -13.54
C GLY A 240 -2.90 -29.15 -13.68
N TYR A 241 -2.84 -28.28 -12.67
CA TYR A 241 -2.04 -27.08 -12.70
C TYR A 241 -0.85 -27.23 -11.76
N GLY A 242 0.37 -27.29 -12.32
CA GLY A 242 1.59 -27.03 -11.55
C GLY A 242 1.51 -25.62 -10.95
N ALA A 243 2.19 -25.39 -9.82
CA ALA A 243 2.25 -24.06 -9.21
C ALA A 243 2.64 -23.03 -10.30
N ARG A 244 1.73 -22.10 -10.61
CA ARG A 244 1.98 -21.06 -11.61
C ARG A 244 2.98 -20.09 -11.04
N ARG A 245 4.07 -19.86 -11.75
CA ARG A 245 5.05 -18.80 -11.43
C ARG A 245 4.52 -17.49 -12.00
N MET A 246 4.15 -16.56 -11.12
CA MET A 246 3.47 -15.34 -11.55
C MET A 246 4.08 -14.08 -10.96
N LEU A 247 4.02 -13.01 -11.73
CA LEU A 247 4.19 -11.64 -11.26
C LEU A 247 2.83 -10.94 -11.26
N ILE A 248 2.54 -10.18 -10.20
CA ILE A 248 1.36 -9.33 -10.07
C ILE A 248 1.87 -8.00 -9.54
N LEU A 249 1.89 -6.98 -10.39
CA LEU A 249 2.57 -5.71 -10.12
C LEU A 249 1.59 -4.55 -10.23
N GLU A 250 1.57 -3.67 -9.24
CA GLU A 250 0.95 -2.36 -9.40
C GLU A 250 1.79 -1.52 -10.36
N ILE A 251 1.14 -0.72 -11.19
CA ILE A 251 1.76 0.17 -12.17
C ILE A 251 1.12 1.56 -12.14
N GLY A 252 1.87 2.57 -12.56
CA GLY A 252 1.29 3.86 -12.91
C GLY A 252 0.38 3.76 -14.12
N ASP A 253 -0.65 4.60 -14.18
CA ASP A 253 -1.72 4.57 -15.18
C ASP A 253 -1.24 4.69 -16.65
N GLU A 254 -0.08 5.31 -16.87
CA GLU A 254 0.53 5.46 -18.20
C GLU A 254 1.63 4.43 -18.51
N GLN A 255 1.92 3.45 -17.62
CA GLN A 255 3.08 2.56 -17.74
C GLN A 255 2.76 1.17 -18.29
N ALA A 256 1.50 0.85 -18.59
CA ALA A 256 1.07 -0.50 -18.94
C ALA A 256 1.80 -1.08 -20.15
N GLU A 257 1.98 -0.29 -21.21
CA GLU A 257 2.64 -0.76 -22.44
C GLU A 257 4.14 -1.00 -22.21
N GLU A 258 4.83 -0.06 -21.59
CA GLU A 258 6.27 -0.18 -21.31
C GLU A 258 6.58 -1.34 -20.38
N VAL A 259 5.78 -1.53 -19.31
CA VAL A 259 5.95 -2.67 -18.40
C VAL A 259 5.65 -3.99 -19.11
N SER A 260 4.60 -4.05 -19.95
CA SER A 260 4.31 -5.22 -20.76
C SER A 260 5.48 -5.59 -21.68
N GLN A 261 6.10 -4.59 -22.32
CA GLN A 261 7.27 -4.83 -23.20
C GLN A 261 8.49 -5.31 -22.40
N ILE A 262 8.71 -4.77 -21.18
CA ILE A 262 9.79 -5.25 -20.31
C ILE A 262 9.58 -6.73 -19.96
N LEU A 263 8.37 -7.11 -19.56
CA LEU A 263 8.02 -8.48 -19.21
C LEU A 263 8.17 -9.44 -20.41
N LYS A 264 7.66 -9.05 -21.59
CA LYS A 264 7.81 -9.84 -22.84
C LYS A 264 9.28 -10.10 -23.20
N ARG A 265 10.13 -9.08 -23.12
CA ARG A 265 11.58 -9.20 -23.40
C ARG A 265 12.29 -10.15 -22.45
N GLU A 266 11.81 -10.25 -21.22
CA GLU A 266 12.35 -11.16 -20.21
C GLU A 266 11.70 -12.57 -20.25
N GLY A 267 10.83 -12.85 -21.21
CA GLY A 267 10.26 -14.18 -21.45
C GLY A 267 9.01 -14.49 -20.65
N TYR A 268 8.33 -13.48 -20.13
CA TYR A 268 7.02 -13.68 -19.50
C TYR A 268 5.92 -13.76 -20.55
N THR A 269 4.92 -14.58 -20.27
CA THR A 269 3.76 -14.87 -21.12
C THR A 269 2.46 -14.50 -20.41
N GLU A 270 1.31 -14.69 -21.03
CA GLU A 270 -0.03 -14.41 -20.48
C GLU A 270 -0.11 -13.03 -19.81
N ILE A 271 0.47 -12.00 -20.45
CA ILE A 271 0.53 -10.65 -19.86
C ILE A 271 -0.85 -10.00 -19.98
N GLU A 272 -1.44 -9.69 -18.83
CA GLU A 272 -2.76 -9.06 -18.70
C GLU A 272 -2.66 -7.78 -17.90
N THR A 273 -3.32 -6.72 -18.37
CA THR A 273 -3.45 -5.46 -17.64
C THR A 273 -4.86 -5.34 -17.07
N VAL A 274 -4.95 -5.03 -15.78
CA VAL A 274 -6.21 -4.87 -15.06
C VAL A 274 -6.40 -3.40 -14.71
N PRO A 275 -7.56 -2.80 -15.06
CA PRO A 275 -7.84 -1.42 -14.73
C PRO A 275 -8.32 -1.25 -13.26
N ASP A 276 -8.19 -0.02 -12.76
CA ASP A 276 -8.84 0.44 -11.54
C ASP A 276 -10.34 0.71 -11.76
N LEU A 277 -11.04 1.12 -10.71
CA LEU A 277 -12.47 1.44 -10.77
C LEU A 277 -12.80 2.63 -11.69
N SER A 278 -11.79 3.43 -12.04
CA SER A 278 -11.92 4.55 -12.98
C SER A 278 -11.62 4.15 -14.43
N GLY A 279 -11.26 2.88 -14.66
CA GLY A 279 -10.90 2.34 -15.97
C GLY A 279 -9.45 2.60 -16.40
N ARG A 280 -8.58 3.08 -15.50
CA ARG A 280 -7.16 3.31 -15.79
C ARG A 280 -6.35 2.06 -15.48
N PRO A 281 -5.32 1.72 -16.28
CA PRO A 281 -4.40 0.63 -15.97
C PRO A 281 -3.85 0.74 -14.54
N ARG A 282 -3.91 -0.34 -13.76
CA ARG A 282 -3.45 -0.32 -12.37
C ARG A 282 -2.62 -1.53 -11.97
N VAL A 283 -2.97 -2.71 -12.46
CA VAL A 283 -2.23 -3.93 -12.16
C VAL A 283 -1.86 -4.64 -13.45
N ILE A 284 -0.67 -5.21 -13.50
CA ILE A 284 -0.22 -6.09 -14.58
C ILE A 284 0.11 -7.46 -14.00
N LYS A 285 -0.41 -8.50 -14.65
CA LYS A 285 -0.12 -9.90 -14.32
C LYS A 285 0.66 -10.54 -15.45
N ALA A 286 1.58 -11.43 -15.11
CA ALA A 286 2.35 -12.17 -16.10
C ALA A 286 2.76 -13.53 -15.56
N VAL A 287 2.81 -14.54 -16.43
CA VAL A 287 3.23 -15.90 -16.12
C VAL A 287 4.65 -16.12 -16.62
N TYR A 288 5.45 -16.87 -15.85
CA TYR A 288 6.76 -17.33 -16.25
C TYR A 288 6.74 -18.85 -16.45
N GLU A 289 6.92 -19.28 -17.67
CA GLU A 289 7.08 -20.67 -18.06
C GLU A 289 8.56 -20.93 -18.41
N GLU A 290 9.15 -21.95 -17.81
CA GLU A 290 10.52 -22.39 -18.09
C GLU A 290 10.53 -23.44 -19.19
#